data_e7001bf28eeab54d9866d8d8ab28b005
#
_entry.id   e7001bf28eeab54d9866d8d8ab28b005
#
_cell.length_a   1.000
_cell.length_b   1.000
_cell.length_c   1.000
_cell.angle_alpha   90.00
_cell.angle_beta   90.00
_cell.angle_gamma   90.00
#
_symmetry.space_group_name_H-M   'P 1'
#
loop_
_entity.id
_entity.type
_entity.pdbx_description
1 polymer ?
#
loop_
_entity_poly.entity_id
_entity_poly.type
_entity_poly.pdbx_seq_one_letter_code
_entity_poly.pdbx_strand_id
1 'polypeptide(L)'
;MASAEDGVLAPLERRAFATGFSMALPDDYECQIRTRSGLALKHGVIVANTPATIDSDYRGEVKVILVNLGTEPFTVTRGMRIAQLVFARVERIEFRQVAELPASTRGAGGFGSTGH
;
A
#
# COMPACT_ATOMS: atom_id res chain seq x y z
N MET A 1 -9.79 -7.25 3.19
CA MET A 1 -10.39 -5.89 3.33
C MET A 1 -11.47 -5.73 2.29
N ALA A 2 -12.68 -5.50 2.74
CA ALA A 2 -13.86 -5.41 1.87
C ALA A 2 -14.28 -3.95 1.65
N SER A 3 -14.79 -3.67 0.46
CA SER A 3 -15.41 -2.37 0.15
C SER A 3 -16.74 -2.24 0.89
N ALA A 4 -17.02 -1.07 1.43
CA ALA A 4 -18.32 -0.73 2.03
C ALA A 4 -19.27 -0.08 1.02
N GLU A 5 -18.84 0.08 -0.22
CA GLU A 5 -19.63 0.77 -1.24
C GLU A 5 -19.47 0.14 -2.62
N ASP A 6 -20.40 0.46 -3.50
CA ASP A 6 -20.36 0.07 -4.91
C ASP A 6 -19.65 1.16 -5.73
N GLY A 7 -19.08 0.78 -6.86
CA GLY A 7 -18.52 1.72 -7.79
C GLY A 7 -17.97 1.04 -9.03
N VAL A 8 -17.73 1.81 -10.07
CA VAL A 8 -17.13 1.34 -11.31
C VAL A 8 -15.87 2.17 -11.58
N LEU A 9 -14.77 1.47 -11.86
CA LEU A 9 -13.53 2.10 -12.28
C LEU A 9 -13.35 1.90 -13.79
N ALA A 10 -13.39 2.97 -14.53
CA ALA A 10 -12.99 2.95 -15.93
C ALA A 10 -11.47 2.73 -16.04
N PRO A 11 -10.95 2.25 -17.18
CA PRO A 11 -9.51 2.15 -17.39
C PRO A 11 -8.80 3.48 -17.08
N LEU A 12 -7.72 3.42 -16.32
CA LEU A 12 -6.90 4.54 -15.83
C LEU A 12 -7.57 5.44 -14.78
N GLU A 13 -8.80 5.15 -14.40
CA GLU A 13 -9.47 5.86 -13.31
C GLU A 13 -8.95 5.37 -11.95
N ARG A 14 -8.82 6.30 -11.00
CA ARG A 14 -8.56 5.97 -9.60
C ARG A 14 -9.62 6.58 -8.71
N ARG A 15 -9.93 5.88 -7.63
CA ARG A 15 -10.94 6.30 -6.67
C ARG A 15 -10.65 5.69 -5.30
N ALA A 16 -10.92 6.45 -4.24
CA ALA A 16 -10.89 5.93 -2.89
C ALA A 16 -12.21 5.26 -2.54
N PHE A 17 -12.14 3.99 -2.14
CA PHE A 17 -13.30 3.22 -1.67
C PHE A 17 -13.33 3.18 -0.16
N ALA A 18 -14.48 3.49 0.43
CA ALA A 18 -14.70 3.41 1.85
C ALA A 18 -14.72 1.95 2.32
N THR A 19 -14.23 1.70 3.53
CA THR A 19 -14.28 0.38 4.17
C THR A 19 -15.25 0.33 5.33
N GLY A 20 -15.69 1.48 5.82
CA GLY A 20 -16.66 1.59 6.90
C GLY A 20 -16.08 1.40 8.29
N PHE A 21 -14.75 1.34 8.46
CA PHE A 21 -14.17 1.22 9.78
C PHE A 21 -12.95 2.12 9.99
N SER A 22 -12.68 2.37 11.27
CA SER A 22 -11.47 3.03 11.77
C SER A 22 -10.82 2.12 12.79
N MET A 23 -9.53 2.33 13.06
CA MET A 23 -8.82 1.50 14.01
C MET A 23 -7.85 2.32 14.87
N ALA A 24 -7.47 1.77 16.02
CA ALA A 24 -6.41 2.27 16.86
C ALA A 24 -5.35 1.20 16.99
N LEU A 25 -4.16 1.47 16.46
CA LEU A 25 -3.03 0.54 16.56
C LEU A 25 -2.17 0.90 17.76
N PRO A 26 -1.51 -0.11 18.40
CA PRO A 26 -0.47 0.20 19.38
C PRO A 26 0.64 1.04 18.75
N ASP A 27 1.30 1.88 19.55
CA ASP A 27 2.28 2.87 19.07
C ASP A 27 3.44 2.30 18.28
N ASP A 28 3.82 1.05 18.54
CA ASP A 28 4.91 0.37 17.87
C ASP A 28 4.48 -0.48 16.66
N TYR A 29 3.24 -0.30 16.20
CA TYR A 29 2.72 -1.02 15.04
C TYR A 29 2.31 -0.09 13.91
N GLU A 30 2.32 -0.65 12.71
CA GLU A 30 1.71 -0.04 11.52
C GLU A 30 0.80 -1.03 10.83
N CYS A 31 -0.10 -0.53 9.99
CA CYS A 31 -0.85 -1.33 9.04
C CYS A 31 -0.48 -0.89 7.63
N GLN A 32 -0.27 -1.84 6.73
CA GLN A 32 -0.08 -1.56 5.32
C GLN A 32 -1.22 -2.13 4.51
N ILE A 33 -1.77 -1.30 3.62
CA ILE A 33 -2.77 -1.72 2.64
C ILE A 33 -2.01 -2.14 1.39
N ARG A 34 -2.22 -3.38 0.94
CA ARG A 34 -1.52 -3.95 -0.21
C ARG A 34 -2.48 -4.45 -1.26
N THR A 35 -2.03 -4.45 -2.50
CA THR A 35 -2.76 -4.99 -3.65
C THR A 35 -3.02 -6.48 -3.49
N ARG A 36 -4.18 -6.94 -3.93
CA ARG A 36 -4.48 -8.37 -4.06
C ARG A 36 -3.98 -8.87 -5.42
N SER A 37 -3.22 -9.95 -5.40
CA SER A 37 -2.61 -10.53 -6.62
C SER A 37 -3.65 -10.92 -7.67
N GLY A 38 -4.79 -11.46 -7.25
CA GLY A 38 -5.85 -11.86 -8.17
C GLY A 38 -6.46 -10.69 -8.92
N LEU A 39 -6.70 -9.56 -8.24
CA LEU A 39 -7.20 -8.36 -8.89
C LEU A 39 -6.16 -7.76 -9.84
N ALA A 40 -4.91 -7.74 -9.42
CA ALA A 40 -3.81 -7.24 -10.25
C ALA A 40 -3.67 -8.05 -11.54
N LEU A 41 -3.61 -9.37 -11.41
CA LEU A 41 -3.35 -10.25 -12.56
C LEU A 41 -4.56 -10.32 -13.53
N LYS A 42 -5.77 -10.51 -12.99
CA LYS A 42 -6.96 -10.76 -13.80
C LYS A 42 -7.58 -9.49 -14.37
N HIS A 43 -7.50 -8.39 -13.64
CA HIS A 43 -8.21 -7.16 -13.98
C HIS A 43 -7.32 -5.93 -14.10
N GLY A 44 -6.05 -6.04 -13.72
CA GLY A 44 -5.15 -4.89 -13.70
C GLY A 44 -5.50 -3.86 -12.62
N VAL A 45 -6.28 -4.26 -11.60
CA VAL A 45 -6.70 -3.37 -10.52
C VAL A 45 -5.74 -3.51 -9.35
N ILE A 46 -5.17 -2.40 -8.94
CA ILE A 46 -4.18 -2.32 -7.87
C ILE A 46 -4.54 -1.23 -6.87
N VAL A 47 -3.99 -1.33 -5.67
CA VAL A 47 -3.98 -0.22 -4.72
C VAL A 47 -2.96 0.79 -5.23
N ALA A 48 -3.40 2.00 -5.56
CA ALA A 48 -2.58 2.98 -6.27
C ALA A 48 -1.30 3.37 -5.53
N ASN A 49 -1.36 3.44 -4.21
CA ASN A 49 -0.25 3.80 -3.33
C ASN A 49 0.29 2.60 -2.54
N THR A 50 0.20 1.40 -3.11
CA THR A 50 0.67 0.18 -2.44
C THR A 50 2.20 0.18 -2.27
N PRO A 51 2.75 -0.21 -1.10
CA PRO A 51 2.05 -0.44 0.16
C PRO A 51 1.64 0.88 0.83
N ALA A 52 0.35 1.05 1.09
CA ALA A 52 -0.16 2.26 1.74
C ALA A 52 -0.04 2.12 3.25
N THR A 53 0.64 3.06 3.88
CA THR A 53 0.89 3.00 5.32
C THR A 53 -0.22 3.67 6.11
N ILE A 54 -0.70 2.97 7.13
CA ILE A 54 -1.58 3.52 8.16
C ILE A 54 -0.78 3.56 9.47
N ASP A 55 -0.50 4.76 9.94
CA ASP A 55 0.25 4.97 11.17
C ASP A 55 -0.59 4.71 12.42
N SER A 56 0.09 4.45 13.53
CA SER A 56 -0.58 4.15 14.80
C SER A 56 -1.46 5.29 15.32
N ASP A 57 -1.15 6.52 14.95
CA ASP A 57 -1.91 7.72 15.39
C ASP A 57 -3.07 8.09 14.47
N TYR A 58 -3.25 7.40 13.35
CA TYR A 58 -4.37 7.66 12.45
C TYR A 58 -5.68 7.12 13.05
N ARG A 59 -6.70 7.96 13.09
CA ARG A 59 -8.03 7.63 13.64
C ARG A 59 -9.15 7.79 12.65
N GLY A 60 -8.84 8.22 11.44
CA GLY A 60 -9.83 8.35 10.39
C GLY A 60 -10.31 7.03 9.81
N GLU A 61 -11.32 7.10 8.97
CA GLU A 61 -11.78 5.92 8.24
C GLU A 61 -10.69 5.37 7.33
N VAL A 62 -10.55 4.05 7.32
CA VAL A 62 -9.66 3.37 6.39
C VAL A 62 -10.31 3.37 5.01
N LYS A 63 -9.60 3.95 4.04
CA LYS A 63 -10.03 3.98 2.63
C LYS A 63 -8.97 3.33 1.76
N VAL A 64 -9.42 2.67 0.71
CA VAL A 64 -8.55 1.99 -0.25
C VAL A 64 -8.59 2.72 -1.57
N ILE A 65 -7.45 3.23 -2.02
CA ILE A 65 -7.34 3.90 -3.32
C ILE A 65 -7.04 2.85 -4.38
N LEU A 66 -8.03 2.55 -5.22
CA LEU A 66 -7.85 1.64 -6.35
C LEU A 66 -7.63 2.41 -7.64
N VAL A 67 -6.81 1.84 -8.51
CA VAL A 67 -6.65 2.30 -9.89
C VAL A 67 -6.80 1.10 -10.83
N ASN A 68 -7.48 1.32 -11.95
CA ASN A 68 -7.66 0.30 -12.98
C ASN A 68 -6.63 0.50 -14.09
N LEU A 69 -5.64 -0.37 -14.13
CA LEU A 69 -4.60 -0.40 -15.18
C LEU A 69 -4.93 -1.42 -16.27
N GLY A 70 -6.12 -2.02 -16.21
CA GLY A 70 -6.61 -2.93 -17.24
C GLY A 70 -7.25 -2.18 -18.40
N THR A 71 -7.84 -2.95 -19.30
CA THR A 71 -8.48 -2.43 -20.53
C THR A 71 -10.00 -2.37 -20.45
N GLU A 72 -10.57 -3.02 -19.43
CA GLU A 72 -12.03 -3.10 -19.23
C GLU A 72 -12.45 -2.37 -17.97
N PRO A 73 -13.67 -1.79 -17.92
CA PRO A 73 -14.20 -1.26 -16.67
C PRO A 73 -14.27 -2.35 -15.59
N PHE A 74 -13.93 -1.98 -14.37
CA PHE A 74 -13.97 -2.90 -13.23
C PHE A 74 -15.04 -2.47 -12.24
N THR A 75 -15.97 -3.37 -11.94
CA THR A 75 -17.05 -3.12 -10.99
C THR A 75 -16.66 -3.57 -9.61
N VAL A 76 -16.68 -2.64 -8.66
CA VAL A 76 -16.53 -2.91 -7.24
C VAL A 76 -17.92 -2.99 -6.63
N THR A 77 -18.20 -4.07 -5.91
CA THR A 77 -19.47 -4.24 -5.20
C THR A 77 -19.22 -4.25 -3.69
N ARG A 78 -20.19 -3.77 -2.95
CA ARG A 78 -20.15 -3.80 -1.48
C ARG A 78 -19.87 -5.23 -0.99
N GLY A 79 -18.93 -5.38 -0.07
CA GLY A 79 -18.49 -6.67 0.45
C GLY A 79 -17.41 -7.36 -0.37
N MET A 80 -17.08 -6.84 -1.56
CA MET A 80 -15.97 -7.36 -2.35
C MET A 80 -14.64 -7.08 -1.64
N ARG A 81 -13.78 -8.09 -1.60
CA ARG A 81 -12.41 -7.92 -1.07
C ARG A 81 -11.55 -7.20 -2.09
N ILE A 82 -11.08 -6.01 -1.75
CA ILE A 82 -10.36 -5.12 -2.68
C ILE A 82 -8.90 -4.88 -2.31
N ALA A 83 -8.47 -5.31 -1.13
CA ALA A 83 -7.10 -5.11 -0.66
C ALA A 83 -6.76 -6.10 0.44
N GLN A 84 -5.47 -6.13 0.82
CA GLN A 84 -4.97 -6.88 1.97
C GLN A 84 -4.46 -5.90 3.01
N LEU A 85 -4.67 -6.21 4.29
CA LEU A 85 -4.07 -5.49 5.40
C LEU A 85 -2.96 -6.35 6.01
N VAL A 86 -1.80 -5.75 6.18
CA VAL A 86 -0.64 -6.39 6.81
C VAL A 86 -0.22 -5.55 8.00
N PHE A 87 -0.18 -6.17 9.18
CA PHE A 87 0.22 -5.50 10.42
C PHE A 87 1.64 -5.91 10.77
N ALA A 88 2.46 -4.94 11.14
CA ALA A 88 3.86 -5.19 11.50
C ALA A 88 4.33 -4.20 12.56
N ARG A 89 5.37 -4.58 13.29
CA ARG A 89 6.08 -3.65 14.16
C ARG A 89 6.88 -2.67 13.33
N VAL A 90 6.94 -1.43 13.81
CA VAL A 90 7.73 -0.37 13.18
C VAL A 90 8.97 -0.13 14.02
N GLU A 91 10.13 -0.24 13.37
CA GLU A 91 11.39 0.17 13.98
C GLU A 91 11.55 1.68 13.83
N ARG A 92 11.83 2.35 14.95
CA ARG A 92 12.09 3.79 14.95
C ARG A 92 13.59 4.00 14.87
N ILE A 93 14.02 4.66 13.79
CA ILE A 93 15.43 4.92 13.52
C ILE A 93 15.68 6.40 13.75
N GLU A 94 16.73 6.68 14.49
CA GLU A 94 17.23 8.04 14.69
C GLU A 94 18.36 8.28 13.69
N PHE A 95 18.21 9.30 12.86
CA PHE A 95 19.23 9.68 11.90
C PHE A 95 20.32 10.52 12.59
N ARG A 96 21.57 10.16 12.35
CA ARG A 96 22.73 10.93 12.81
C ARG A 96 23.50 11.42 11.59
N GLN A 97 23.56 12.73 11.44
CA GLN A 97 24.36 13.34 10.37
C GLN A 97 25.83 13.21 10.70
N VAL A 98 26.63 12.71 9.77
CA VAL A 98 28.07 12.56 9.89
C VAL A 98 28.76 13.13 8.66
N ALA A 99 30.02 13.52 8.81
CA ALA A 99 30.79 14.01 7.67
C ALA A 99 31.20 12.90 6.71
N GLU A 100 31.35 11.67 7.22
CA GLU A 100 31.80 10.53 6.46
C GLU A 100 31.17 9.26 7.00
N LEU A 101 30.72 8.35 6.09
CA LEU A 101 30.13 7.08 6.43
C LEU A 101 31.20 6.01 6.66
N PRO A 102 30.95 5.02 7.54
CA PRO A 102 31.82 3.85 7.64
C PRO A 102 31.93 3.13 6.28
N ALA A 103 33.10 2.59 5.98
CA ALA A 103 33.32 1.81 4.77
C ALA A 103 32.52 0.50 4.80
N SER A 104 32.11 0.03 3.62
CA SER A 104 31.51 -1.27 3.45
C SER A 104 32.08 -1.96 2.20
N THR A 105 31.94 -3.28 2.12
CA THR A 105 32.45 -4.05 0.97
C THR A 105 31.81 -3.61 -0.34
N ARG A 106 30.52 -3.29 -0.33
CA ARG A 106 29.79 -2.82 -1.52
C ARG A 106 30.16 -1.37 -1.88
N GLY A 107 30.41 -0.50 -0.87
CA GLY A 107 30.65 0.91 -1.06
C GLY A 107 29.44 1.60 -1.71
N ALA A 108 29.69 2.42 -2.72
CA ALA A 108 28.66 3.17 -3.43
C ALA A 108 27.94 2.36 -4.53
N GLY A 109 28.24 1.08 -4.68
CA GLY A 109 27.66 0.24 -5.72
C GLY A 109 26.15 0.07 -5.60
N GLY A 110 25.46 0.28 -6.70
CA GLY A 110 24.01 0.13 -6.80
C GLY A 110 23.58 -0.01 -8.24
N PHE A 111 22.29 -0.09 -8.48
CA PHE A 111 21.72 -0.14 -9.84
C PHE A 111 22.35 -1.18 -10.76
N GLY A 112 22.52 -2.41 -10.24
CA GLY A 112 23.10 -3.50 -11.01
C GLY A 112 24.62 -3.52 -11.06
N SER A 113 25.31 -2.78 -10.19
CA SER A 113 26.78 -2.75 -10.12
C SER A 113 27.42 -4.12 -9.80
N THR A 114 26.63 -5.11 -9.35
CA THR A 114 27.09 -6.47 -9.08
C THR A 114 27.17 -7.34 -10.33
N GLY A 115 26.93 -6.82 -11.52
CA GLY A 115 27.16 -7.49 -12.79
C GLY A 115 26.08 -8.46 -13.26
N HIS A 116 24.87 -8.28 -12.83
CA HIS A 116 23.74 -9.11 -13.26
C HIS A 116 23.12 -8.61 -14.53
#